data_0386682b61e7a1606617cd917acc6457
#
_entry.id   0386682b61e7a1606617cd917acc6457
#
_cell.length_a   1.000
_cell.length_b   1.000
_cell.length_c   1.000
_cell.angle_alpha   90.00
_cell.angle_beta   90.00
_cell.angle_gamma   90.00
#
_symmetry.space_group_name_H-M   'P 1'
#
loop_
_entity.id
_entity.type
_entity.pdbx_description
1 polymer ?
#
loop_
_entity_poly.entity_id
_entity_poly.type
_entity_poly.pdbx_seq_one_letter_code
_entity_poly.pdbx_strand_id
1 'polypeptide(L)'
;MTITAPEPSELPTRTNGLSGFMVPIGGGKDSVVTLELLRKAGVDISAYIINPRGATLGCAEAAGIPESRVIAPKRTIDKQLLELNKMGYLNGHTPFSAVVAFSAELCACVHGLKYIALSNESSANESYVDGTQINHQYSKSTEFERDFREYCEKWFGGYSRCPEYFSLLRPWSEWQIAREFVKYP
;
A
#
# COMPACT_ATOMS: atom_id res chain seq x y z
N MET A 1 16.58 6.07 25.27
CA MET A 1 15.53 5.03 25.17
C MET A 1 16.24 3.74 24.81
N THR A 2 16.23 2.76 25.70
CA THR A 2 16.86 1.45 25.45
C THR A 2 15.74 0.50 25.01
N ILE A 3 15.82 -0.01 23.79
CA ILE A 3 14.89 -1.02 23.29
C ILE A 3 15.52 -2.37 23.56
N THR A 4 14.97 -3.14 24.49
CA THR A 4 15.33 -4.53 24.72
C THR A 4 14.36 -5.40 23.94
N ALA A 5 14.83 -6.04 22.89
CA ALA A 5 14.10 -7.11 22.22
C ALA A 5 14.62 -8.46 22.69
N PRO A 6 13.78 -9.49 22.80
CA PRO A 6 14.27 -10.85 23.00
C PRO A 6 15.18 -11.23 21.82
N GLU A 7 16.19 -12.07 22.07
CA GLU A 7 17.01 -12.65 21.02
C GLU A 7 16.09 -13.25 19.95
N PRO A 8 16.36 -12.98 18.65
CA PRO A 8 15.54 -13.52 17.60
C PRO A 8 15.62 -15.05 17.66
N SER A 9 14.54 -15.69 18.08
CA SER A 9 14.38 -17.12 17.82
C SER A 9 14.50 -17.32 16.31
N GLU A 10 15.12 -18.39 15.87
CA GLU A 10 15.23 -18.72 14.45
C GLU A 10 13.87 -18.51 13.78
N LEU A 11 13.80 -17.56 12.84
CA LEU A 11 12.56 -17.29 12.12
C LEU A 11 12.14 -18.59 11.45
N PRO A 12 10.89 -19.04 11.63
CA PRO A 12 10.42 -20.27 11.00
C PRO A 12 10.67 -20.17 9.50
N THR A 13 11.42 -21.13 8.97
CA THR A 13 11.65 -21.22 7.53
C THR A 13 10.31 -21.48 6.87
N ARG A 14 9.81 -20.52 6.08
CA ARG A 14 8.62 -20.76 5.27
C ARG A 14 8.90 -21.89 4.30
N THR A 15 8.16 -22.97 4.42
CA THR A 15 8.26 -24.13 3.52
C THR A 15 7.51 -23.91 2.21
N ASN A 16 6.55 -22.96 2.18
CA ASN A 16 5.77 -22.61 0.99
C ASN A 16 6.22 -21.26 0.45
N GLY A 17 6.44 -21.17 -0.86
CA GLY A 17 6.77 -19.93 -1.55
C GLY A 17 5.67 -18.87 -1.40
N LEU A 18 6.02 -17.59 -1.56
CA LEU A 18 5.07 -16.49 -1.63
C LEU A 18 4.23 -16.59 -2.92
N SER A 19 2.93 -16.28 -2.85
CA SER A 19 2.04 -16.30 -4.03
C SER A 19 0.91 -15.27 -3.90
N GLY A 20 0.28 -14.90 -5.02
CA GLY A 20 -0.86 -13.99 -5.06
C GLY A 20 -0.51 -12.52 -4.87
N PHE A 21 -1.52 -11.68 -4.97
CA PHE A 21 -1.43 -10.22 -4.94
C PHE A 21 -2.16 -9.65 -3.74
N MET A 22 -1.58 -8.64 -3.11
CA MET A 22 -2.23 -7.78 -2.14
C MET A 22 -2.44 -6.40 -2.75
N VAL A 23 -3.67 -5.90 -2.69
CA VAL A 23 -4.04 -4.58 -3.22
C VAL A 23 -4.48 -3.67 -2.08
N PRO A 24 -3.72 -2.60 -1.78
CA PRO A 24 -4.17 -1.56 -0.87
C PRO A 24 -5.37 -0.80 -1.47
N ILE A 25 -6.49 -0.77 -0.73
CA ILE A 25 -7.75 -0.16 -1.18
C ILE A 25 -8.02 1.11 -0.38
N GLY A 26 -8.01 2.25 -1.06
CA GLY A 26 -8.41 3.54 -0.50
C GLY A 26 -9.89 3.89 -0.71
N GLY A 27 -10.61 3.13 -1.53
CA GLY A 27 -12.01 3.37 -1.87
C GLY A 27 -12.23 4.38 -3.00
N GLY A 28 -11.17 4.77 -3.72
CA GLY A 28 -11.23 5.67 -4.89
C GLY A 28 -11.08 4.91 -6.23
N LYS A 29 -11.26 5.64 -7.34
CA LYS A 29 -11.19 5.13 -8.72
C LYS A 29 -9.94 4.31 -9.03
N ASP A 30 -8.79 4.72 -8.51
CA ASP A 30 -7.50 4.11 -8.83
C ASP A 30 -7.41 2.68 -8.26
N SER A 31 -7.87 2.47 -7.02
CA SER A 31 -7.92 1.14 -6.43
C SER A 31 -8.92 0.22 -7.14
N VAL A 32 -10.06 0.76 -7.61
CA VAL A 32 -11.03 -0.02 -8.41
C VAL A 32 -10.39 -0.47 -9.73
N VAL A 33 -9.72 0.44 -10.45
CA VAL A 33 -9.04 0.09 -11.72
C VAL A 33 -7.95 -0.96 -11.49
N THR A 34 -7.14 -0.82 -10.43
CA THR A 34 -6.12 -1.83 -10.08
C THR A 34 -6.76 -3.20 -9.83
N LEU A 35 -7.82 -3.26 -9.03
CA LEU A 35 -8.55 -4.51 -8.76
C LEU A 35 -9.09 -5.15 -10.03
N GLU A 36 -9.73 -4.37 -10.89
CA GLU A 36 -10.33 -4.86 -12.12
C GLU A 36 -9.29 -5.36 -13.14
N LEU A 37 -8.14 -4.68 -13.24
CA LEU A 37 -7.04 -5.14 -14.08
C LEU A 37 -6.50 -6.49 -13.62
N LEU A 38 -6.27 -6.65 -12.32
CA LEU A 38 -5.79 -7.91 -11.74
C LEU A 38 -6.84 -9.01 -11.82
N ARG A 39 -8.12 -8.69 -11.62
CA ARG A 39 -9.25 -9.63 -11.79
C ARG A 39 -9.32 -10.13 -13.24
N LYS A 40 -9.19 -9.25 -14.22
CA LYS A 40 -9.13 -9.62 -15.65
C LYS A 40 -7.92 -10.49 -15.99
N ALA A 41 -6.81 -10.29 -15.29
CA ALA A 41 -5.63 -11.13 -15.43
C ALA A 41 -5.78 -12.52 -14.78
N GLY A 42 -6.87 -12.78 -14.06
CA GLY A 42 -7.16 -14.07 -13.45
C GLY A 42 -6.25 -14.44 -12.29
N VAL A 43 -5.64 -13.46 -11.63
CA VAL A 43 -4.73 -13.70 -10.51
C VAL A 43 -5.45 -13.68 -9.16
N ASP A 44 -4.87 -14.35 -8.19
CA ASP A 44 -5.35 -14.38 -6.81
C ASP A 44 -5.14 -13.03 -6.13
N ILE A 45 -6.22 -12.40 -5.63
CA ILE A 45 -6.19 -11.08 -4.99
C ILE A 45 -6.62 -11.18 -3.54
N SER A 46 -5.90 -10.49 -2.66
CA SER A 46 -6.29 -10.16 -1.29
C SER A 46 -6.39 -8.64 -1.15
N ALA A 47 -7.47 -8.16 -0.54
CA ALA A 47 -7.65 -6.73 -0.25
C ALA A 47 -6.89 -6.34 1.02
N TYR A 48 -6.19 -5.21 1.01
CA TYR A 48 -5.57 -4.62 2.19
C TYR A 48 -6.24 -3.28 2.50
N ILE A 49 -6.88 -3.17 3.67
CA ILE A 49 -7.72 -2.02 4.03
C ILE A 49 -7.43 -1.58 5.46
N ILE A 50 -6.72 -0.47 5.63
CA ILE A 50 -6.50 0.12 6.97
C ILE A 50 -7.81 0.75 7.45
N ASN A 51 -8.30 0.34 8.63
CA ASN A 51 -9.53 0.85 9.21
C ASN A 51 -10.72 0.80 8.22
N PRO A 52 -11.21 -0.38 7.86
CA PRO A 52 -12.26 -0.56 6.85
C PRO A 52 -13.47 0.35 7.08
N ARG A 53 -14.00 0.90 5.99
CA ARG A 53 -15.21 1.73 5.96
C ARG A 53 -16.06 1.34 4.75
N GLY A 54 -17.32 1.80 4.69
CA GLY A 54 -18.27 1.41 3.66
C GLY A 54 -17.71 1.43 2.23
N ALA A 55 -17.11 2.54 1.77
CA ALA A 55 -16.57 2.65 0.41
C ALA A 55 -15.42 1.66 0.14
N THR A 56 -14.53 1.44 1.10
CA THR A 56 -13.39 0.52 0.92
C THR A 56 -13.82 -0.94 0.90
N LEU A 57 -14.79 -1.30 1.74
CA LEU A 57 -15.39 -2.64 1.75
C LEU A 57 -16.21 -2.87 0.49
N GLY A 58 -17.02 -1.87 0.07
CA GLY A 58 -17.79 -1.94 -1.18
C GLY A 58 -16.92 -2.18 -2.42
N CYS A 59 -15.72 -1.57 -2.49
CA CYS A 59 -14.78 -1.85 -3.58
C CYS A 59 -14.28 -3.31 -3.57
N ALA A 60 -13.98 -3.87 -2.41
CA ALA A 60 -13.55 -5.26 -2.30
C ALA A 60 -14.69 -6.23 -2.67
N GLU A 61 -15.90 -5.96 -2.22
CA GLU A 61 -17.12 -6.73 -2.52
C GLU A 61 -17.44 -6.69 -4.01
N ALA A 62 -17.45 -5.50 -4.63
CA ALA A 62 -17.70 -5.32 -6.07
C ALA A 62 -16.64 -6.05 -6.93
N ALA A 63 -15.40 -6.12 -6.47
CA ALA A 63 -14.34 -6.89 -7.12
C ALA A 63 -14.46 -8.41 -6.88
N GLY A 64 -15.45 -8.87 -6.11
CA GLY A 64 -15.66 -10.29 -5.77
C GLY A 64 -14.65 -10.87 -4.80
N ILE A 65 -13.99 -10.03 -4.00
CA ILE A 65 -13.02 -10.50 -2.99
C ILE A 65 -13.79 -10.96 -1.74
N PRO A 66 -13.68 -12.22 -1.34
CA PRO A 66 -14.38 -12.72 -0.16
C PRO A 66 -13.79 -12.12 1.12
N GLU A 67 -14.60 -12.00 2.17
CA GLU A 67 -14.20 -11.43 3.47
C GLU A 67 -12.96 -12.12 4.06
N SER A 68 -12.81 -13.42 3.85
CA SER A 68 -11.64 -14.19 4.28
C SER A 68 -10.31 -13.75 3.64
N ARG A 69 -10.37 -12.99 2.55
CA ARG A 69 -9.23 -12.39 1.85
C ARG A 69 -9.10 -10.88 2.07
N VAL A 70 -9.85 -10.32 3.02
CA VAL A 70 -9.72 -8.92 3.43
C VAL A 70 -8.78 -8.83 4.62
N ILE A 71 -7.60 -8.27 4.41
CA ILE A 71 -6.60 -8.00 5.44
C ILE A 71 -6.86 -6.60 5.97
N ALA A 72 -7.30 -6.50 7.22
CA ALA A 72 -7.85 -5.28 7.80
C ALA A 72 -7.08 -4.81 9.05
N PRO A 73 -5.86 -4.28 8.91
CA PRO A 73 -5.12 -3.77 10.05
C PRO A 73 -5.79 -2.54 10.66
N LYS A 74 -5.76 -2.45 11.99
CA LYS A 74 -6.30 -1.32 12.72
C LYS A 74 -5.20 -0.31 13.02
N ARG A 75 -5.38 0.94 12.56
CA ARG A 75 -4.56 2.08 12.93
C ARG A 75 -5.32 2.98 13.90
N THR A 76 -4.69 3.32 15.01
CA THR A 76 -5.19 4.33 15.97
C THR A 76 -4.28 5.54 15.98
N ILE A 77 -4.87 6.73 16.03
CA ILE A 77 -4.14 7.98 16.21
C ILE A 77 -4.03 8.25 17.72
N ASP A 78 -2.82 8.63 18.15
CA ASP A 78 -2.59 8.97 19.55
C ASP A 78 -3.51 10.13 19.99
N LYS A 79 -4.11 9.98 21.17
CA LYS A 79 -5.04 10.98 21.71
C LYS A 79 -4.34 12.33 21.95
N GLN A 80 -3.07 12.31 22.35
CA GLN A 80 -2.30 13.54 22.57
C GLN A 80 -2.15 14.33 21.28
N LEU A 81 -1.94 13.67 20.12
CA LEU A 81 -1.91 14.37 18.83
C LEU A 81 -3.23 15.07 18.53
N LEU A 82 -4.36 14.44 18.83
CA LEU A 82 -5.68 15.04 18.63
C LEU A 82 -5.91 16.26 19.54
N GLU A 83 -5.44 16.20 20.78
CA GLU A 83 -5.52 17.36 21.71
C GLU A 83 -4.61 18.51 21.26
N LEU A 84 -3.38 18.22 20.83
CA LEU A 84 -2.47 19.24 20.28
C LEU A 84 -3.07 19.93 19.06
N ASN A 85 -3.74 19.20 18.18
CA ASN A 85 -4.45 19.78 17.04
C ASN A 85 -5.57 20.72 17.47
N LYS A 86 -6.35 20.37 18.51
CA LYS A 86 -7.39 21.25 19.05
C LYS A 86 -6.80 22.54 19.69
N MET A 87 -5.60 22.44 20.23
CA MET A 87 -4.87 23.60 20.80
C MET A 87 -4.24 24.50 19.73
N GLY A 88 -4.39 24.17 18.44
CA GLY A 88 -3.88 24.97 17.32
C GLY A 88 -2.40 24.73 16.99
N TYR A 89 -1.78 23.67 17.49
CA TYR A 89 -0.43 23.32 17.07
C TYR A 89 -0.41 22.94 15.60
N LEU A 90 0.66 23.33 14.90
CA LEU A 90 0.85 23.02 13.48
C LEU A 90 0.97 21.51 13.30
N ASN A 91 0.10 20.97 12.47
CA ASN A 91 0.10 19.56 12.09
C ASN A 91 0.46 19.48 10.61
N GLY A 92 1.63 18.91 10.31
CA GLY A 92 2.09 18.70 8.95
C GLY A 92 1.40 17.52 8.27
N HIS A 93 1.59 17.41 6.96
CA HIS A 93 1.11 16.25 6.19
C HIS A 93 1.92 15.01 6.58
N THR A 94 1.26 14.04 7.19
CA THR A 94 1.89 12.75 7.49
C THR A 94 2.03 11.96 6.19
N PRO A 95 3.22 11.38 5.88
CA PRO A 95 3.41 10.56 4.68
C PRO A 95 2.67 9.21 4.81
N PHE A 96 1.35 9.26 4.73
CA PHE A 96 0.50 8.10 4.97
C PHE A 96 0.79 6.94 4.02
N SER A 97 1.19 7.24 2.78
CA SER A 97 1.57 6.19 1.81
C SER A 97 2.81 5.41 2.26
N ALA A 98 3.75 6.03 2.99
CA ALA A 98 4.87 5.30 3.60
C ALA A 98 4.38 4.37 4.73
N VAL A 99 3.43 4.82 5.56
CA VAL A 99 2.80 3.93 6.57
C VAL A 99 2.11 2.74 5.89
N VAL A 100 1.42 2.97 4.78
CA VAL A 100 0.82 1.89 3.97
C VAL A 100 1.90 0.95 3.47
N ALA A 101 3.02 1.43 2.92
CA ALA A 101 4.09 0.60 2.40
C ALA A 101 4.64 -0.37 3.46
N PHE A 102 5.11 0.14 4.60
CA PHE A 102 5.67 -0.69 5.67
C PHE A 102 4.67 -1.66 6.29
N SER A 103 3.43 -1.22 6.53
CA SER A 103 2.40 -2.08 7.11
C SER A 103 1.88 -3.11 6.12
N ALA A 104 1.79 -2.77 4.82
CA ALA A 104 1.43 -3.70 3.77
C ALA A 104 2.50 -4.78 3.59
N GLU A 105 3.79 -4.41 3.61
CA GLU A 105 4.91 -5.35 3.54
C GLU A 105 4.84 -6.38 4.68
N LEU A 106 4.67 -5.91 5.91
CA LEU A 106 4.52 -6.78 7.07
C LEU A 106 3.32 -7.73 6.91
N CYS A 107 2.15 -7.21 6.51
CA CYS A 107 0.96 -8.02 6.31
C CYS A 107 1.15 -9.03 5.18
N ALA A 108 1.76 -8.65 4.06
CA ALA A 108 2.03 -9.56 2.95
C ALA A 108 2.99 -10.68 3.36
N CYS A 109 4.03 -10.37 4.14
CA CYS A 109 4.92 -11.37 4.73
C CYS A 109 4.16 -12.37 5.61
N VAL A 110 3.29 -11.88 6.51
CA VAL A 110 2.50 -12.75 7.42
C VAL A 110 1.54 -13.65 6.64
N HIS A 111 0.87 -13.11 5.64
CA HIS A 111 -0.13 -13.83 4.84
C HIS A 111 0.45 -14.64 3.66
N GLY A 112 1.75 -14.57 3.41
CA GLY A 112 2.38 -15.33 2.33
C GLY A 112 2.11 -14.78 0.93
N LEU A 113 1.81 -13.50 0.82
CA LEU A 113 1.54 -12.85 -0.47
C LEU A 113 2.84 -12.40 -1.12
N LYS A 114 2.93 -12.58 -2.45
CA LYS A 114 4.15 -12.30 -3.21
C LYS A 114 4.21 -10.86 -3.70
N TYR A 115 3.08 -10.28 -4.09
CA TYR A 115 3.04 -8.99 -4.75
C TYR A 115 2.18 -8.01 -3.95
N ILE A 116 2.66 -6.77 -3.83
CA ILE A 116 1.90 -5.64 -3.29
C ILE A 116 1.71 -4.65 -4.43
N ALA A 117 0.52 -4.65 -5.01
CA ALA A 117 0.18 -3.84 -6.18
C ALA A 117 -0.54 -2.56 -5.74
N LEU A 118 0.19 -1.43 -5.76
CA LEU A 118 -0.37 -0.12 -5.47
C LEU A 118 -1.01 0.51 -6.71
N SER A 119 -1.81 1.53 -6.44
CA SER A 119 -2.55 2.28 -7.46
C SER A 119 -1.95 3.67 -7.74
N ASN A 120 -0.64 3.88 -7.47
CA ASN A 120 -0.01 5.15 -7.80
C ASN A 120 0.16 5.27 -9.32
N GLU A 121 -0.16 6.43 -9.84
CA GLU A 121 -0.11 6.79 -11.25
C GLU A 121 1.11 7.66 -11.62
N SER A 122 1.21 8.09 -12.88
CA SER A 122 2.36 8.85 -13.37
C SER A 122 2.54 10.21 -12.72
N SER A 123 1.44 10.94 -12.41
CA SER A 123 1.50 12.28 -11.84
C SER A 123 2.04 12.32 -10.41
N ALA A 124 2.06 11.19 -9.71
CA ALA A 124 2.69 11.08 -8.40
C ALA A 124 4.21 11.39 -8.39
N ASN A 125 4.84 11.43 -9.57
CA ASN A 125 6.24 11.82 -9.74
C ASN A 125 6.43 13.34 -10.03
N GLU A 126 5.35 14.07 -10.26
CA GLU A 126 5.44 15.47 -10.64
C GLU A 126 5.87 16.33 -9.45
N SER A 127 6.73 17.33 -9.74
CA SER A 127 7.10 18.34 -8.77
C SER A 127 5.90 19.24 -8.48
N TYR A 128 5.70 19.58 -7.21
CA TYR A 128 4.64 20.50 -6.79
C TYR A 128 5.02 21.97 -6.96
N VAL A 129 6.30 22.26 -7.11
CA VAL A 129 6.81 23.63 -7.30
C VAL A 129 7.59 23.65 -8.62
N ASP A 130 7.11 24.47 -9.57
CA ASP A 130 7.74 24.61 -10.87
C ASP A 130 9.24 24.90 -10.78
N GLY A 131 10.03 24.18 -11.55
CA GLY A 131 11.49 24.34 -11.59
C GLY A 131 12.23 23.72 -10.39
N THR A 132 11.56 22.98 -9.52
CA THR A 132 12.19 22.29 -8.39
C THR A 132 11.92 20.78 -8.44
N GLN A 133 12.63 20.02 -7.58
CA GLN A 133 12.36 18.59 -7.39
C GLN A 133 11.52 18.33 -6.11
N ILE A 134 10.84 19.35 -5.58
CA ILE A 134 10.06 19.22 -4.35
C ILE A 134 8.76 18.50 -4.66
N ASN A 135 8.66 17.27 -4.20
CA ASN A 135 7.44 16.46 -4.29
C ASN A 135 6.87 16.18 -2.89
N HIS A 136 5.76 16.84 -2.55
CA HIS A 136 5.08 16.62 -1.26
C HIS A 136 4.45 15.20 -1.17
N GLN A 137 4.33 14.50 -2.29
CA GLN A 137 3.87 13.12 -2.37
C GLN A 137 5.03 12.12 -2.56
N TYR A 138 6.24 12.45 -2.09
CA TYR A 138 7.42 11.58 -2.23
C TYR A 138 7.12 10.10 -1.96
N SER A 139 6.34 9.79 -0.90
CA SER A 139 5.98 8.41 -0.56
C SER A 139 5.08 7.69 -1.58
N LYS A 140 4.68 8.35 -2.66
CA LYS A 140 4.00 7.77 -3.83
C LYS A 140 4.86 7.78 -5.09
N SER A 141 6.05 8.38 -5.05
CA SER A 141 6.94 8.53 -6.20
C SER A 141 7.60 7.20 -6.60
N THR A 142 8.14 7.17 -7.81
CA THR A 142 8.98 6.05 -8.29
C THR A 142 10.28 5.95 -7.50
N GLU A 143 10.81 7.09 -7.05
CA GLU A 143 12.02 7.14 -6.23
C GLU A 143 11.80 6.44 -4.89
N PHE A 144 10.71 6.79 -4.18
CA PHE A 144 10.34 6.09 -2.94
C PHE A 144 10.13 4.58 -3.18
N GLU A 145 9.45 4.20 -4.25
CA GLU A 145 9.19 2.80 -4.59
C GLU A 145 10.50 2.02 -4.77
N ARG A 146 11.47 2.60 -5.48
CA ARG A 146 12.81 2.00 -5.64
C ARG A 146 13.52 1.88 -4.29
N ASP A 147 13.61 2.96 -3.53
CA ASP A 147 14.33 3.02 -2.26
C ASP A 147 13.69 2.06 -1.22
N PHE A 148 12.36 1.96 -1.22
CA PHE A 148 11.64 1.03 -0.37
C PHE A 148 11.91 -0.44 -0.74
N ARG A 149 11.96 -0.77 -2.01
CA ARG A 149 12.31 -2.12 -2.49
C ARG A 149 13.73 -2.49 -2.11
N GLU A 150 14.70 -1.59 -2.29
CA GLU A 150 16.09 -1.79 -1.86
C GLU A 150 16.19 -1.97 -0.34
N TYR A 151 15.42 -1.21 0.42
CA TYR A 151 15.32 -1.38 1.88
C TYR A 151 14.80 -2.77 2.25
N CYS A 152 13.70 -3.20 1.65
CA CYS A 152 13.09 -4.50 1.92
C CYS A 152 14.05 -5.64 1.55
N GLU A 153 14.70 -5.57 0.39
CA GLU A 153 15.69 -6.56 -0.03
C GLU A 153 16.83 -6.68 0.96
N LYS A 154 17.36 -5.56 1.44
CA LYS A 154 18.49 -5.53 2.36
C LYS A 154 18.13 -6.08 3.75
N TRP A 155 16.96 -5.73 4.27
CA TRP A 155 16.64 -5.96 5.68
C TRP A 155 15.69 -7.13 5.94
N PHE A 156 14.91 -7.55 4.95
CA PHE A 156 13.96 -8.66 5.08
C PHE A 156 14.40 -9.97 4.39
N GLY A 157 15.63 -10.02 3.86
CA GLY A 157 16.27 -11.27 3.45
C GLY A 157 16.14 -11.64 1.96
N GLY A 158 16.01 -10.64 1.08
CA GLY A 158 16.06 -10.82 -0.38
C GLY A 158 14.76 -11.26 -1.01
N TYR A 159 14.70 -11.18 -2.34
CA TYR A 159 13.49 -11.38 -3.17
C TYR A 159 12.78 -12.73 -3.02
N SER A 160 13.45 -13.75 -2.54
CA SER A 160 12.83 -15.06 -2.29
C SER A 160 11.95 -15.10 -1.04
N ARG A 161 12.10 -14.10 -0.15
CA ARG A 161 11.41 -14.03 1.14
C ARG A 161 10.60 -12.76 1.34
N CYS A 162 10.82 -11.76 0.49
CA CYS A 162 10.23 -10.45 0.58
C CYS A 162 9.15 -10.28 -0.51
N PRO A 163 7.97 -9.78 -0.19
CA PRO A 163 7.00 -9.36 -1.20
C PRO A 163 7.57 -8.31 -2.15
N GLU A 164 7.10 -8.31 -3.39
CA GLU A 164 7.47 -7.29 -4.37
C GLU A 164 6.48 -6.13 -4.32
N TYR A 165 6.95 -4.97 -3.87
CA TYR A 165 6.19 -3.72 -3.80
C TYR A 165 6.31 -2.94 -5.10
N PHE A 166 5.18 -2.62 -5.77
CA PHE A 166 5.18 -1.84 -7.01
C PHE A 166 3.84 -1.15 -7.26
N SER A 167 3.85 -0.13 -8.12
CA SER A 167 2.66 0.61 -8.53
C SER A 167 2.18 0.15 -9.89
N LEU A 168 1.06 -0.58 -9.95
CA LEU A 168 0.51 -1.15 -11.18
C LEU A 168 0.10 -0.07 -12.18
N LEU A 169 -0.44 1.05 -11.70
CA LEU A 169 -0.92 2.15 -12.55
C LEU A 169 0.15 3.16 -12.92
N ARG A 170 1.42 2.92 -12.56
CA ARG A 170 2.53 3.84 -12.85
C ARG A 170 2.65 4.30 -14.32
N PRO A 171 2.40 3.44 -15.33
CA PRO A 171 2.46 3.84 -16.72
C PRO A 171 1.26 4.69 -17.20
N TRP A 172 0.21 4.82 -16.36
CA TRP A 172 -1.04 5.46 -16.75
C TRP A 172 -1.15 6.88 -16.19
N SER A 173 -1.73 7.78 -17.00
CA SER A 173 -2.14 9.10 -16.55
C SER A 173 -3.50 9.03 -15.83
N GLU A 174 -3.79 10.04 -15.02
CA GLU A 174 -5.08 10.17 -14.34
C GLU A 174 -6.26 10.09 -15.31
N TRP A 175 -6.13 10.70 -16.51
CA TRP A 175 -7.16 10.65 -17.54
C TRP A 175 -7.40 9.23 -18.07
N GLN A 176 -6.32 8.45 -18.29
CA GLN A 176 -6.44 7.06 -18.72
C GLN A 176 -7.14 6.20 -17.66
N ILE A 177 -6.82 6.42 -16.39
CA ILE A 177 -7.47 5.74 -15.26
C ILE A 177 -8.95 6.10 -15.19
N ALA A 178 -9.30 7.39 -15.30
CA ALA A 178 -10.68 7.84 -15.29
C ALA A 178 -11.49 7.22 -16.46
N ARG A 179 -10.90 7.16 -17.66
CA ARG A 179 -11.54 6.53 -18.83
C ARG A 179 -11.72 5.02 -18.66
N GLU A 180 -10.84 4.36 -17.96
CA GLU A 180 -11.00 2.94 -17.65
C GLU A 180 -12.06 2.73 -16.57
N PHE A 181 -12.02 3.56 -15.51
CA PHE A 181 -12.93 3.46 -14.37
C PHE A 181 -14.42 3.52 -14.78
N VAL A 182 -14.79 4.40 -15.71
CA VAL A 182 -16.19 4.54 -16.17
C VAL A 182 -16.74 3.32 -16.90
N LYS A 183 -15.91 2.33 -17.21
CA LYS A 183 -16.34 1.06 -17.82
C LYS A 183 -16.86 0.06 -16.79
N TYR A 184 -16.62 0.34 -15.52
CA TYR A 184 -17.04 -0.52 -14.42
C TYR A 184 -18.31 0.03 -13.77
N PRO A 185 -19.26 -0.85 -13.38
CA PRO A 185 -20.52 -0.45 -12.76
C PRO A 185 -20.36 0.17 -11.37
#